data_02ef4aca95e743701b2d39eec7bd49ac
#
_entry.id   02ef4aca95e743701b2d39eec7bd49ac
#
_cell.length_a   1.000
_cell.length_b   1.000
_cell.length_c   1.000
_cell.angle_alpha   90.00
_cell.angle_beta   90.00
_cell.angle_gamma   90.00
#
_symmetry.space_group_name_H-M   'P 1'
#
loop_
_entity.id
_entity.type
_entity.pdbx_description
1 polymer ?
#
loop_
_entity_poly.entity_id
_entity_poly.type
_entity_poly.pdbx_seq_one_letter_code
_entity_poly.pdbx_strand_id
1 'polypeptide(L)'
;MSKFDVKLIALDLDDTLLNDERQITDGTVEALRECARRGIYVVLCSGRAEDAILPFVRRLEIAGMEAGRFLIAINGCSIFDLHKRQQIFCRKVEADILIRTNEVAEARGLRSEVYTPDTIYYREETKWTKLDVDLCGLKGAAVENYDEFLKTGFTKMLVPGEPAELLDLQKDLRAEFGDRAVIFTSKPYFLEILPPNCGKGEAVSWLANELGFGMEKVMGFGDSMNDESLIRMAGHGVAMCNGLEEIKKIANHVTDFDNNHDGVGEFIKKYVL
;
A
#
# COMPACT_ATOMS: atom_id res chain seq x y z
N MET A 1 -12.37 29.23 -7.61
CA MET A 1 -11.06 28.70 -8.03
C MET A 1 -11.29 27.80 -9.23
N SER A 2 -10.36 27.76 -10.20
CA SER A 2 -10.45 26.78 -11.30
C SER A 2 -10.29 25.37 -10.72
N LYS A 3 -11.12 24.42 -11.17
CA LYS A 3 -10.99 23.01 -10.76
C LYS A 3 -9.71 22.40 -11.36
N PHE A 4 -9.12 21.44 -10.65
CA PHE A 4 -7.96 20.72 -11.15
C PHE A 4 -8.37 19.76 -12.28
N ASP A 5 -7.53 19.67 -13.30
CA ASP A 5 -7.72 18.74 -14.41
C ASP A 5 -7.08 17.38 -14.07
N VAL A 6 -7.84 16.56 -13.33
CA VAL A 6 -7.40 15.27 -12.81
C VAL A 6 -8.03 14.14 -13.61
N LYS A 7 -7.23 13.12 -13.95
CA LYS A 7 -7.68 11.87 -14.61
C LYS A 7 -7.61 10.64 -13.72
N LEU A 8 -6.78 10.68 -12.66
CA LEU A 8 -6.62 9.59 -11.71
C LEU A 8 -6.46 10.13 -10.29
N ILE A 9 -7.21 9.56 -9.36
CA ILE A 9 -7.09 9.79 -7.92
C ILE A 9 -6.58 8.50 -7.30
N ALA A 10 -5.36 8.53 -6.74
CA ALA A 10 -4.74 7.45 -6.00
C ALA A 10 -4.86 7.72 -4.50
N LEU A 11 -5.35 6.74 -3.74
CA LEU A 11 -5.72 6.90 -2.34
C LEU A 11 -5.03 5.84 -1.49
N ASP A 12 -4.25 6.27 -0.52
CA ASP A 12 -3.92 5.38 0.59
C ASP A 12 -5.17 5.03 1.39
N LEU A 13 -5.09 3.96 2.19
CA LEU A 13 -6.21 3.47 2.98
C LEU A 13 -6.14 3.93 4.43
N ASP A 14 -5.21 3.39 5.20
CA ASP A 14 -5.15 3.56 6.66
C ASP A 14 -4.78 5.00 7.01
N ASP A 15 -5.54 5.64 7.89
CA ASP A 15 -5.37 7.04 8.31
C ASP A 15 -5.48 8.10 7.18
N THR A 16 -5.84 7.67 5.96
CA THR A 16 -6.11 8.52 4.79
C THR A 16 -7.57 8.41 4.34
N LEU A 17 -7.93 7.31 3.67
CA LEU A 17 -9.30 7.07 3.20
C LEU A 17 -10.19 6.48 4.28
N LEU A 18 -9.62 5.69 5.19
CA LEU A 18 -10.32 5.03 6.28
C LEU A 18 -10.28 5.88 7.56
N ASN A 19 -11.42 5.98 8.22
CA ASN A 19 -11.53 6.55 9.56
C ASN A 19 -11.00 5.57 10.64
N ASP A 20 -11.01 5.98 11.90
CA ASP A 20 -10.55 5.18 13.05
C ASP A 20 -11.36 3.88 13.23
N GLU A 21 -12.58 3.81 12.70
CA GLU A 21 -13.43 2.62 12.66
C GLU A 21 -13.14 1.72 11.45
N ARG A 22 -12.11 2.04 10.66
CA ARG A 22 -11.73 1.35 9.41
C ARG A 22 -12.85 1.34 8.37
N GLN A 23 -13.57 2.44 8.24
CA GLN A 23 -14.65 2.61 7.28
C GLN A 23 -14.38 3.83 6.40
N ILE A 24 -14.87 3.79 5.15
CA ILE A 24 -14.92 4.97 4.28
C ILE A 24 -16.19 5.73 4.63
N THR A 25 -16.05 6.99 5.01
CA THR A 25 -17.17 7.88 5.35
C THR A 25 -18.11 8.11 4.17
N ASP A 26 -19.39 8.31 4.45
CA ASP A 26 -20.40 8.42 3.38
C ASP A 26 -20.15 9.60 2.43
N GLY A 27 -19.72 10.74 2.96
CA GLY A 27 -19.43 11.93 2.14
C GLY A 27 -18.25 11.71 1.20
N THR A 28 -17.24 10.94 1.63
CA THR A 28 -16.11 10.54 0.79
C THR A 28 -16.52 9.51 -0.26
N VAL A 29 -17.36 8.51 0.09
CA VAL A 29 -17.93 7.55 -0.88
C VAL A 29 -18.65 8.26 -2.01
N GLU A 30 -19.53 9.23 -1.69
CA GLU A 30 -20.29 9.99 -2.69
C GLU A 30 -19.38 10.79 -3.62
N ALA A 31 -18.36 11.46 -3.09
CA ALA A 31 -17.40 12.22 -3.88
C ALA A 31 -16.61 11.31 -4.85
N LEU A 32 -16.12 10.15 -4.39
CA LEU A 32 -15.37 9.20 -5.22
C LEU A 32 -16.25 8.55 -6.29
N ARG A 33 -17.51 8.21 -5.97
CA ARG A 33 -18.48 7.73 -6.95
C ARG A 33 -18.74 8.76 -8.05
N GLU A 34 -18.85 10.04 -7.68
CA GLU A 34 -19.04 11.12 -8.65
C GLU A 34 -17.81 11.29 -9.54
N CYS A 35 -16.60 11.19 -8.99
CA CYS A 35 -15.36 11.17 -9.78
C CYS A 35 -15.38 10.03 -10.80
N ALA A 36 -15.75 8.82 -10.38
CA ALA A 36 -15.83 7.66 -11.26
C ALA A 36 -16.88 7.85 -12.37
N ARG A 37 -18.04 8.45 -12.08
CA ARG A 37 -19.06 8.78 -13.11
C ARG A 37 -18.54 9.79 -14.14
N ARG A 38 -17.65 10.70 -13.75
CA ARG A 38 -16.98 11.66 -14.65
C ARG A 38 -15.81 11.06 -15.42
N GLY A 39 -15.53 9.75 -15.23
CA GLY A 39 -14.43 9.05 -15.90
C GLY A 39 -13.07 9.29 -15.27
N ILE A 40 -13.00 9.82 -14.03
CA ILE A 40 -11.77 9.95 -13.28
C ILE A 40 -11.49 8.61 -12.59
N TYR A 41 -10.34 8.00 -12.88
CA TYR A 41 -9.95 6.76 -12.24
C TYR A 41 -9.79 6.93 -10.72
N VAL A 42 -10.36 6.01 -9.96
CA VAL A 42 -10.25 5.93 -8.49
C VAL A 42 -9.50 4.66 -8.15
N VAL A 43 -8.29 4.80 -7.64
CA VAL A 43 -7.36 3.69 -7.40
C VAL A 43 -6.99 3.63 -5.92
N LEU A 44 -7.39 2.57 -5.24
CA LEU A 44 -6.93 2.29 -3.88
C LEU A 44 -5.49 1.80 -3.94
N CYS A 45 -4.60 2.40 -3.15
CA CYS A 45 -3.16 2.17 -3.20
C CYS A 45 -2.62 1.94 -1.77
N SER A 46 -2.44 0.68 -1.36
CA SER A 46 -2.16 0.31 0.02
C SER A 46 -0.96 -0.62 0.20
N GLY A 47 -0.41 -0.65 1.42
CA GLY A 47 0.54 -1.68 1.86
C GLY A 47 -0.09 -3.05 2.10
N ARG A 48 -1.42 -3.13 2.09
CA ARG A 48 -2.18 -4.38 2.27
C ARG A 48 -2.09 -5.27 1.03
N ALA A 49 -2.30 -6.58 1.22
CA ALA A 49 -2.48 -7.51 0.10
C ALA A 49 -3.84 -7.29 -0.59
N GLU A 50 -3.99 -7.79 -1.81
CA GLU A 50 -5.12 -7.52 -2.70
C GLU A 50 -6.47 -7.82 -2.03
N ASP A 51 -6.64 -9.00 -1.43
CA ASP A 51 -7.92 -9.40 -0.83
C ASP A 51 -8.29 -8.56 0.40
N ALA A 52 -7.30 -8.02 1.11
CA ALA A 52 -7.51 -7.10 2.22
C ALA A 52 -7.97 -5.69 1.77
N ILE A 53 -7.84 -5.34 0.48
CA ILE A 53 -8.32 -4.09 -0.11
C ILE A 53 -9.75 -4.25 -0.67
N LEU A 54 -10.14 -5.45 -1.12
CA LEU A 54 -11.42 -5.69 -1.79
C LEU A 54 -12.67 -5.26 -1.02
N PRO A 55 -12.75 -5.35 0.33
CA PRO A 55 -13.91 -4.84 1.08
C PRO A 55 -14.18 -3.35 0.81
N PHE A 56 -13.12 -2.54 0.68
CA PHE A 56 -13.21 -1.10 0.43
C PHE A 56 -13.56 -0.79 -1.02
N VAL A 57 -13.04 -1.58 -1.97
CA VAL A 57 -13.48 -1.53 -3.38
C VAL A 57 -14.99 -1.80 -3.48
N ARG A 58 -15.51 -2.81 -2.77
CA ARG A 58 -16.95 -3.12 -2.73
C ARG A 58 -17.76 -1.98 -2.12
N ARG A 59 -17.26 -1.33 -1.08
CA ARG A 59 -17.92 -0.18 -0.44
C ARG A 59 -18.11 0.99 -1.40
N LEU A 60 -17.16 1.22 -2.29
CA LEU A 60 -17.24 2.28 -3.30
C LEU A 60 -18.23 1.96 -4.42
N GLU A 61 -18.53 0.68 -4.69
CA GLU A 61 -19.46 0.24 -5.76
C GLU A 61 -19.11 0.76 -7.16
N ILE A 62 -17.83 1.01 -7.43
CA ILE A 62 -17.33 1.52 -8.71
C ILE A 62 -16.59 0.46 -9.53
N ALA A 63 -16.34 -0.74 -8.98
CA ALA A 63 -15.58 -1.80 -9.65
C ALA A 63 -16.16 -2.28 -10.98
N GLY A 64 -17.47 -2.05 -11.24
CA GLY A 64 -18.10 -2.30 -12.53
C GLY A 64 -17.86 -1.21 -13.58
N MET A 65 -17.29 -0.08 -13.19
CA MET A 65 -16.99 1.05 -14.06
C MET A 65 -15.52 0.99 -14.50
N GLU A 66 -15.18 1.48 -15.69
CA GLU A 66 -13.78 1.56 -16.13
C GLU A 66 -12.92 2.36 -15.14
N ALA A 67 -13.46 3.41 -14.56
CA ALA A 67 -12.81 4.27 -13.57
C ALA A 67 -12.49 3.56 -12.23
N GLY A 68 -13.16 2.46 -11.91
CA GLY A 68 -12.94 1.67 -10.69
C GLY A 68 -12.20 0.35 -10.93
N ARG A 69 -11.54 0.20 -12.07
CA ARG A 69 -11.00 -1.06 -12.57
C ARG A 69 -9.75 -1.55 -11.86
N PHE A 70 -8.94 -0.67 -11.28
CA PHE A 70 -7.62 -1.01 -10.77
C PHE A 70 -7.48 -0.84 -9.27
N LEU A 71 -6.67 -1.67 -8.64
CA LEU A 71 -6.14 -1.48 -7.29
C LEU A 71 -4.62 -1.71 -7.27
N ILE A 72 -3.95 -1.05 -6.36
CA ILE A 72 -2.50 -1.17 -6.12
C ILE A 72 -2.30 -1.70 -4.71
N ALA A 73 -1.61 -2.83 -4.59
CA ALA A 73 -1.36 -3.54 -3.35
C ALA A 73 0.14 -3.59 -3.01
N ILE A 74 0.44 -3.99 -1.77
CA ILE A 74 1.81 -4.22 -1.27
C ILE A 74 2.71 -3.01 -1.59
N ASN A 75 2.29 -1.79 -1.19
CA ASN A 75 3.04 -0.56 -1.40
C ASN A 75 3.53 -0.35 -2.84
N GLY A 76 2.73 -0.76 -3.84
CA GLY A 76 3.08 -0.61 -5.25
C GLY A 76 3.78 -1.81 -5.89
N CYS A 77 3.99 -2.91 -5.16
CA CYS A 77 4.61 -4.12 -5.75
C CYS A 77 3.63 -4.93 -6.62
N SER A 78 2.32 -4.66 -6.53
CA SER A 78 1.29 -5.36 -7.28
C SER A 78 0.23 -4.39 -7.78
N ILE A 79 -0.16 -4.53 -9.06
CA ILE A 79 -1.34 -3.86 -9.63
C ILE A 79 -2.28 -4.93 -10.16
N PHE A 80 -3.52 -4.89 -9.71
CA PHE A 80 -4.54 -5.85 -10.06
C PHE A 80 -5.64 -5.19 -10.91
N ASP A 81 -5.98 -5.85 -12.02
CA ASP A 81 -7.09 -5.49 -12.91
C ASP A 81 -8.33 -6.27 -12.49
N LEU A 82 -9.27 -5.60 -11.84
CA LEU A 82 -10.50 -6.20 -11.33
C LEU A 82 -11.43 -6.74 -12.43
N HIS A 83 -11.41 -6.12 -13.63
CA HIS A 83 -12.21 -6.58 -14.76
C HIS A 83 -11.66 -7.85 -15.37
N LYS A 84 -10.34 -7.94 -15.54
CA LYS A 84 -9.67 -9.14 -16.04
C LYS A 84 -9.43 -10.18 -14.96
N ARG A 85 -9.60 -9.81 -13.67
CA ARG A 85 -9.31 -10.64 -12.49
C ARG A 85 -7.89 -11.20 -12.51
N GLN A 86 -6.93 -10.35 -12.86
CA GLN A 86 -5.52 -10.73 -12.96
C GLN A 86 -4.60 -9.62 -12.48
N GLN A 87 -3.46 -10.02 -11.97
CA GLN A 87 -2.34 -9.15 -11.68
C GLN A 87 -1.69 -8.73 -13.01
N ILE A 88 -1.64 -7.43 -13.28
CA ILE A 88 -1.08 -6.87 -14.54
C ILE A 88 0.32 -6.31 -14.34
N PHE A 89 0.72 -6.10 -13.11
CA PHE A 89 2.05 -5.68 -12.72
C PHE A 89 2.44 -6.38 -11.42
N CYS A 90 3.69 -6.88 -11.35
CA CYS A 90 4.20 -7.53 -10.16
C CYS A 90 5.71 -7.33 -10.07
N ARG A 91 6.20 -6.88 -8.92
CA ARG A 91 7.61 -6.92 -8.56
C ARG A 91 7.80 -7.84 -7.36
N LYS A 92 8.79 -8.71 -7.44
CA LYS A 92 9.12 -9.66 -6.39
C LYS A 92 10.48 -9.36 -5.79
N VAL A 93 10.62 -9.62 -4.50
CA VAL A 93 11.92 -9.67 -3.83
C VAL A 93 12.71 -10.85 -4.40
N GLU A 94 13.99 -10.66 -4.63
CA GLU A 94 14.88 -11.73 -5.09
C GLU A 94 14.93 -12.87 -4.06
N ALA A 95 14.94 -14.12 -4.53
CA ALA A 95 14.82 -15.29 -3.67
C ALA A 95 15.98 -15.41 -2.66
N ASP A 96 17.19 -15.02 -3.07
CA ASP A 96 18.36 -15.03 -2.17
C ASP A 96 18.21 -14.03 -1.01
N ILE A 97 17.58 -12.87 -1.24
CA ILE A 97 17.25 -11.90 -0.21
C ILE A 97 16.24 -12.47 0.79
N LEU A 98 15.18 -13.12 0.28
CA LEU A 98 14.15 -13.76 1.13
C LEU A 98 14.76 -14.85 2.01
N ILE A 99 15.55 -15.74 1.42
CA ILE A 99 16.20 -16.85 2.12
C ILE A 99 17.18 -16.29 3.17
N ARG A 100 18.03 -15.36 2.77
CA ARG A 100 19.02 -14.77 3.68
C ARG A 100 18.37 -13.99 4.82
N THR A 101 17.29 -13.24 4.55
CA THR A 101 16.52 -12.56 5.59
C THR A 101 15.93 -13.56 6.59
N ASN A 102 15.36 -14.67 6.10
CA ASN A 102 14.82 -15.72 6.96
C ASN A 102 15.93 -16.33 7.86
N GLU A 103 17.10 -16.67 7.29
CA GLU A 103 18.24 -17.20 8.06
C GLU A 103 18.67 -16.26 9.19
N VAL A 104 18.83 -14.96 8.88
CA VAL A 104 19.27 -13.95 9.87
C VAL A 104 18.20 -13.74 10.95
N ALA A 105 16.92 -13.75 10.58
CA ALA A 105 15.80 -13.64 11.50
C ALA A 105 15.72 -14.85 12.44
N GLU A 106 15.79 -16.08 11.89
CA GLU A 106 15.75 -17.31 12.67
C GLU A 106 16.93 -17.45 13.65
N ALA A 107 18.15 -17.03 13.25
CA ALA A 107 19.30 -16.99 14.12
C ALA A 107 19.11 -16.10 15.36
N ARG A 108 18.17 -15.15 15.31
CA ARG A 108 17.76 -14.25 16.40
C ARG A 108 16.49 -14.70 17.14
N GLY A 109 15.94 -15.87 16.77
CA GLY A 109 14.70 -16.37 17.33
C GLY A 109 13.43 -15.71 16.76
N LEU A 110 13.58 -14.87 15.71
CA LEU A 110 12.46 -14.26 14.99
C LEU A 110 11.94 -15.21 13.90
N ARG A 111 10.76 -14.93 13.37
CA ARG A 111 10.14 -15.67 12.26
C ARG A 111 9.74 -14.71 11.17
N SER A 112 9.94 -15.11 9.93
CA SER A 112 9.48 -14.37 8.76
C SER A 112 8.17 -14.93 8.22
N GLU A 113 7.46 -14.10 7.48
CA GLU A 113 6.24 -14.46 6.77
C GLU A 113 6.20 -13.80 5.38
N VAL A 114 5.57 -14.46 4.42
CA VAL A 114 5.43 -13.97 3.03
C VAL A 114 3.98 -14.03 2.59
N TYR A 115 3.65 -13.26 1.55
CA TYR A 115 2.27 -13.00 1.17
C TYR A 115 1.96 -13.45 -0.26
N THR A 116 0.79 -14.05 -0.41
CA THR A 116 0.03 -14.07 -1.65
C THR A 116 -1.18 -13.12 -1.53
N PRO A 117 -1.98 -12.93 -2.58
CA PRO A 117 -3.13 -12.02 -2.51
C PRO A 117 -4.11 -12.30 -1.36
N ASP A 118 -4.25 -13.54 -0.93
CA ASP A 118 -5.27 -14.01 0.03
C ASP A 118 -4.71 -14.71 1.28
N THR A 119 -3.40 -15.01 1.32
CA THR A 119 -2.81 -15.87 2.36
C THR A 119 -1.45 -15.35 2.82
N ILE A 120 -1.23 -15.40 4.13
CA ILE A 120 0.06 -15.19 4.79
C ILE A 120 0.66 -16.56 5.08
N TYR A 121 1.86 -16.81 4.55
CA TYR A 121 2.58 -18.06 4.73
C TYR A 121 3.76 -17.88 5.69
N TYR A 122 3.93 -18.83 6.58
CA TYR A 122 4.99 -18.84 7.61
C TYR A 122 5.46 -20.28 7.86
N ARG A 123 6.63 -20.47 8.49
CA ARG A 123 7.10 -21.79 8.90
C ARG A 123 6.26 -22.35 10.06
N GLU A 124 5.99 -21.51 11.06
CA GLU A 124 5.18 -21.84 12.23
C GLU A 124 4.40 -20.63 12.71
N GLU A 125 3.20 -20.85 13.26
CA GLU A 125 2.40 -19.77 13.82
C GLU A 125 3.02 -19.27 15.14
N THR A 126 3.10 -17.96 15.27
CA THR A 126 3.54 -17.24 16.48
C THR A 126 2.45 -16.26 16.92
N LYS A 127 2.59 -15.66 18.12
CA LYS A 127 1.70 -14.57 18.54
C LYS A 127 1.68 -13.41 17.53
N TRP A 128 2.81 -13.17 16.86
CA TRP A 128 2.99 -12.07 15.92
C TRP A 128 2.39 -12.37 14.55
N THR A 129 2.61 -13.57 14.00
CA THR A 129 2.00 -14.00 12.73
C THR A 129 0.47 -14.05 12.86
N LYS A 130 -0.04 -14.52 14.02
CA LYS A 130 -1.47 -14.46 14.31
C LYS A 130 -2.00 -13.03 14.35
N LEU A 131 -1.26 -12.11 14.97
CA LEU A 131 -1.63 -10.69 14.99
C LEU A 131 -1.75 -10.12 13.59
N ASP A 132 -0.80 -10.43 12.69
CA ASP A 132 -0.84 -9.91 11.32
C ASP A 132 -2.00 -10.52 10.50
N VAL A 133 -2.23 -11.82 10.63
CA VAL A 133 -3.39 -12.51 10.04
C VAL A 133 -4.70 -11.85 10.46
N ASP A 134 -4.86 -11.56 11.75
CA ASP A 134 -6.06 -10.93 12.29
C ASP A 134 -6.20 -9.46 11.82
N LEU A 135 -5.09 -8.72 11.74
CA LEU A 135 -5.08 -7.33 11.26
C LEU A 135 -5.40 -7.22 9.77
N CYS A 136 -4.86 -8.13 8.98
CA CYS A 136 -5.05 -8.14 7.52
C CYS A 136 -6.38 -8.79 7.10
N GLY A 137 -6.96 -9.65 7.95
CA GLY A 137 -8.15 -10.45 7.60
C GLY A 137 -7.88 -11.48 6.51
N LEU A 138 -6.63 -11.91 6.36
CA LEU A 138 -6.21 -12.92 5.40
C LEU A 138 -6.18 -14.32 6.05
N LYS A 139 -6.00 -15.35 5.23
CA LYS A 139 -5.73 -16.70 5.73
C LYS A 139 -4.30 -16.81 6.22
N GLY A 140 -4.06 -17.58 7.27
CA GLY A 140 -2.73 -18.00 7.71
C GLY A 140 -2.47 -19.45 7.32
N ALA A 141 -1.27 -19.78 6.83
CA ALA A 141 -0.91 -21.15 6.48
C ALA A 141 0.56 -21.46 6.80
N ALA A 142 0.78 -22.55 7.54
CA ALA A 142 2.12 -23.06 7.79
C ALA A 142 2.66 -23.83 6.60
N VAL A 143 3.97 -23.68 6.34
CA VAL A 143 4.67 -24.35 5.24
C VAL A 143 5.84 -25.15 5.80
N GLU A 144 5.82 -26.48 5.60
CA GLU A 144 6.83 -27.39 6.15
C GLU A 144 8.23 -27.10 5.58
N ASN A 145 8.35 -26.97 4.26
CA ASN A 145 9.61 -26.67 3.58
C ASN A 145 9.71 -25.18 3.22
N TYR A 146 9.70 -24.31 4.24
CA TYR A 146 9.59 -22.87 4.08
C TYR A 146 10.75 -22.26 3.25
N ASP A 147 11.99 -22.72 3.45
CA ASP A 147 13.15 -22.22 2.69
C ASP A 147 13.06 -22.56 1.19
N GLU A 148 12.56 -23.75 0.85
CA GLU A 148 12.29 -24.10 -0.55
C GLU A 148 11.13 -23.26 -1.12
N PHE A 149 10.11 -22.99 -0.31
CA PHE A 149 8.97 -22.17 -0.69
C PHE A 149 9.39 -20.71 -0.99
N LEU A 150 10.33 -20.16 -0.22
CA LEU A 150 10.86 -18.81 -0.47
C LEU A 150 11.51 -18.65 -1.84
N LYS A 151 12.04 -19.72 -2.44
CA LYS A 151 12.63 -19.71 -3.79
C LYS A 151 11.65 -19.34 -4.90
N THR A 152 10.34 -19.45 -4.66
CA THR A 152 9.32 -19.05 -5.64
C THR A 152 9.22 -17.53 -5.82
N GLY A 153 9.80 -16.77 -4.90
CA GLY A 153 9.80 -15.31 -4.88
C GLY A 153 8.43 -14.71 -4.52
N PHE A 154 8.45 -13.71 -3.65
CA PHE A 154 7.25 -13.04 -3.12
C PHE A 154 7.36 -11.53 -3.26
N THR A 155 6.23 -10.85 -3.31
CA THR A 155 6.16 -9.38 -3.41
C THR A 155 6.59 -8.68 -2.14
N LYS A 156 6.45 -9.37 -1.00
CA LYS A 156 6.79 -8.86 0.33
C LYS A 156 7.20 -10.00 1.24
N MET A 157 8.19 -9.75 2.09
CA MET A 157 8.41 -10.49 3.31
C MET A 157 8.22 -9.55 4.50
N LEU A 158 7.67 -10.05 5.58
CA LEU A 158 7.54 -9.35 6.84
C LEU A 158 8.23 -10.18 7.94
N VAL A 159 8.97 -9.51 8.82
CA VAL A 159 9.48 -10.10 10.05
C VAL A 159 8.82 -9.37 11.21
N PRO A 160 7.87 -10.01 11.89
CA PRO A 160 7.24 -9.43 13.08
C PRO A 160 8.07 -9.73 14.34
N GLY A 161 8.06 -8.81 15.31
CA GLY A 161 8.81 -9.00 16.56
C GLY A 161 8.77 -7.82 17.51
N GLU A 162 9.58 -7.88 18.55
CA GLU A 162 9.74 -6.76 19.47
C GLU A 162 10.49 -5.60 18.80
N PRO A 163 10.08 -4.33 19.00
CA PRO A 163 10.63 -3.18 18.27
C PRO A 163 12.15 -3.06 18.31
N ALA A 164 12.78 -3.32 19.47
CA ALA A 164 14.22 -3.22 19.63
C ALA A 164 14.96 -4.26 18.77
N GLU A 165 14.48 -5.52 18.72
CA GLU A 165 15.06 -6.60 17.92
C GLU A 165 14.93 -6.32 16.43
N LEU A 166 13.79 -5.73 16.01
CA LEU A 166 13.55 -5.36 14.62
C LEU A 166 14.43 -4.21 14.15
N LEU A 167 14.74 -3.22 15.00
CA LEU A 167 15.63 -2.13 14.66
C LEU A 167 17.06 -2.62 14.40
N ASP A 168 17.56 -3.56 15.21
CA ASP A 168 18.88 -4.16 15.01
C ASP A 168 18.90 -5.02 13.74
N LEU A 169 17.86 -5.82 13.50
CA LEU A 169 17.72 -6.61 12.28
C LEU A 169 17.67 -5.71 11.04
N GLN A 170 16.87 -4.62 11.07
CA GLN A 170 16.76 -3.67 9.98
C GLN A 170 18.12 -3.07 9.60
N LYS A 171 18.90 -2.67 10.59
CA LYS A 171 20.22 -2.09 10.38
C LYS A 171 21.15 -3.07 9.65
N ASP A 172 21.18 -4.32 10.08
CA ASP A 172 22.07 -5.33 9.51
C ASP A 172 21.63 -5.73 8.09
N LEU A 173 20.34 -5.93 7.86
CA LEU A 173 19.82 -6.26 6.53
C LEU A 173 20.02 -5.09 5.55
N ARG A 174 19.86 -3.83 5.98
CA ARG A 174 20.17 -2.67 5.14
C ARG A 174 21.65 -2.58 4.80
N ALA A 175 22.54 -2.91 5.72
CA ALA A 175 23.97 -2.93 5.46
C ALA A 175 24.37 -4.07 4.49
N GLU A 176 23.71 -5.23 4.58
CA GLU A 176 23.98 -6.39 3.73
C GLU A 176 23.41 -6.23 2.32
N PHE A 177 22.16 -5.76 2.16
CA PHE A 177 21.48 -5.73 0.86
C PHE A 177 21.58 -4.39 0.12
N GLY A 178 21.84 -3.28 0.83
CA GLY A 178 21.92 -1.95 0.21
C GLY A 178 20.67 -1.64 -0.62
N ASP A 179 20.88 -1.24 -1.87
CA ASP A 179 19.81 -0.85 -2.79
C ASP A 179 19.07 -2.03 -3.45
N ARG A 180 19.43 -3.28 -3.11
CA ARG A 180 18.75 -4.48 -3.65
C ARG A 180 17.39 -4.74 -3.01
N ALA A 181 17.09 -4.12 -1.88
CA ALA A 181 15.81 -4.23 -1.20
C ALA A 181 15.43 -2.93 -0.50
N VAL A 182 14.13 -2.64 -0.42
CA VAL A 182 13.58 -1.60 0.44
C VAL A 182 13.21 -2.25 1.78
N ILE A 183 13.84 -1.79 2.87
CA ILE A 183 13.68 -2.37 4.21
C ILE A 183 13.29 -1.27 5.18
N PHE A 184 12.09 -1.38 5.75
CA PHE A 184 11.55 -0.36 6.65
C PHE A 184 10.59 -0.97 7.68
N THR A 185 10.35 -0.24 8.75
CA THR A 185 9.37 -0.61 9.77
C THR A 185 8.06 0.11 9.48
N SER A 186 7.01 -0.64 9.14
CA SER A 186 5.68 -0.09 8.85
C SER A 186 4.85 0.12 10.14
N LYS A 187 5.04 -0.75 11.12
CA LYS A 187 4.55 -0.60 12.49
C LYS A 187 5.69 -0.93 13.44
N PRO A 188 5.69 -0.45 14.69
CA PRO A 188 6.81 -0.69 15.61
C PRO A 188 7.23 -2.15 15.72
N TYR A 189 6.31 -3.08 15.47
CA TYR A 189 6.48 -4.53 15.57
C TYR A 189 6.47 -5.26 14.21
N PHE A 190 6.56 -4.55 13.07
CA PHE A 190 6.57 -5.10 11.72
C PHE A 190 7.72 -4.53 10.88
N LEU A 191 8.72 -5.35 10.57
CA LEU A 191 9.79 -5.05 9.62
C LEU A 191 9.44 -5.62 8.25
N GLU A 192 9.33 -4.75 7.24
CA GLU A 192 8.99 -5.12 5.87
C GLU A 192 10.21 -5.11 4.96
N ILE A 193 10.27 -6.11 4.08
CA ILE A 193 11.26 -6.26 3.02
C ILE A 193 10.51 -6.30 1.69
N LEU A 194 10.74 -5.29 0.85
CA LEU A 194 10.16 -5.13 -0.46
C LEU A 194 11.24 -5.13 -1.55
N PRO A 195 10.90 -5.40 -2.81
CA PRO A 195 11.85 -5.27 -3.92
C PRO A 195 12.29 -3.82 -4.12
N PRO A 196 13.43 -3.58 -4.77
CA PRO A 196 13.91 -2.23 -5.07
C PRO A 196 12.98 -1.52 -6.06
N ASN A 197 13.03 -0.19 -6.04
CA ASN A 197 12.21 0.66 -6.92
C ASN A 197 10.71 0.33 -6.86
N CYS A 198 10.24 -0.04 -5.68
CA CYS A 198 8.84 -0.24 -5.37
C CYS A 198 8.37 0.89 -4.46
N GLY A 199 7.26 1.48 -4.83
CA GLY A 199 6.59 2.53 -4.09
C GLY A 199 5.22 2.81 -4.70
N LYS A 200 4.35 3.45 -3.93
CA LYS A 200 3.00 3.80 -4.41
C LYS A 200 3.07 4.75 -5.62
N GLY A 201 3.98 5.73 -5.59
CA GLY A 201 4.18 6.67 -6.69
C GLY A 201 4.64 6.01 -7.98
N GLU A 202 5.60 5.09 -7.89
CA GLU A 202 6.13 4.33 -9.02
C GLU A 202 5.06 3.46 -9.68
N ALA A 203 4.23 2.79 -8.87
CA ALA A 203 3.12 1.98 -9.37
C ALA A 203 2.03 2.82 -10.03
N VAL A 204 1.68 3.95 -9.41
CA VAL A 204 0.70 4.89 -9.98
C VAL A 204 1.24 5.51 -11.27
N SER A 205 2.53 5.84 -11.34
CA SER A 205 3.17 6.34 -12.56
C SER A 205 3.13 5.32 -13.69
N TRP A 206 3.43 4.05 -13.38
CA TRP A 206 3.31 2.97 -14.35
C TRP A 206 1.87 2.84 -14.86
N LEU A 207 0.88 2.84 -13.96
CA LEU A 207 -0.53 2.74 -14.33
C LEU A 207 -1.02 3.94 -15.16
N ALA A 208 -0.64 5.17 -14.78
CA ALA A 208 -0.99 6.38 -15.51
C ALA A 208 -0.45 6.34 -16.95
N ASN A 209 0.79 5.89 -17.14
CA ASN A 209 1.39 5.70 -18.46
C ASN A 209 0.64 4.65 -19.30
N GLU A 210 0.24 3.51 -18.71
CA GLU A 210 -0.58 2.49 -19.39
C GLU A 210 -1.96 3.04 -19.79
N LEU A 211 -2.49 3.99 -19.04
CA LEU A 211 -3.76 4.68 -19.33
C LEU A 211 -3.60 5.88 -20.28
N GLY A 212 -2.38 6.20 -20.69
CA GLY A 212 -2.08 7.22 -21.71
C GLY A 212 -2.03 8.66 -21.20
N PHE A 213 -1.67 8.88 -19.93
CA PHE A 213 -1.44 10.23 -19.38
C PHE A 213 -0.30 10.22 -18.36
N GLY A 214 0.26 11.41 -18.08
CA GLY A 214 1.35 11.57 -17.14
C GLY A 214 0.90 11.87 -15.72
N MET A 215 1.86 11.91 -14.80
CA MET A 215 1.65 12.17 -13.38
C MET A 215 1.07 13.57 -13.09
N GLU A 216 1.19 14.52 -14.02
CA GLU A 216 0.56 15.87 -13.91
C GLU A 216 -0.98 15.82 -13.87
N LYS A 217 -1.58 14.69 -14.31
CA LYS A 217 -3.04 14.42 -14.23
C LYS A 217 -3.43 13.54 -13.04
N VAL A 218 -2.49 13.25 -12.16
CA VAL A 218 -2.71 12.41 -10.99
C VAL A 218 -2.84 13.27 -9.73
N MET A 219 -3.83 12.94 -8.91
CA MET A 219 -3.97 13.40 -7.55
C MET A 219 -3.71 12.22 -6.61
N GLY A 220 -2.75 12.37 -5.70
CA GLY A 220 -2.37 11.33 -4.72
C GLY A 220 -2.66 11.79 -3.31
N PHE A 221 -3.35 10.96 -2.51
CA PHE A 221 -3.60 11.20 -1.09
C PHE A 221 -2.81 10.22 -0.23
N GLY A 222 -2.26 10.72 0.88
CA GLY A 222 -1.52 9.91 1.85
C GLY A 222 -1.25 10.68 3.14
N ASP A 223 -0.75 9.96 4.15
CA ASP A 223 -0.50 10.50 5.49
C ASP A 223 0.88 10.15 6.06
N SER A 224 1.53 9.08 5.57
CA SER A 224 2.73 8.52 6.18
C SER A 224 3.86 8.23 5.18
N MET A 225 5.01 7.73 5.68
CA MET A 225 6.25 7.63 4.89
C MET A 225 6.17 6.69 3.68
N ASN A 226 5.29 5.70 3.69
CA ASN A 226 5.05 4.84 2.52
C ASN A 226 4.31 5.55 1.38
N ASP A 227 3.77 6.76 1.62
CA ASP A 227 3.13 7.60 0.63
C ASP A 227 4.08 8.64 0.02
N GLU A 228 5.31 8.76 0.53
CA GLU A 228 6.25 9.80 0.11
C GLU A 228 6.41 9.86 -1.41
N SER A 229 6.62 8.71 -2.06
CA SER A 229 6.79 8.68 -3.52
C SER A 229 5.52 9.10 -4.25
N LEU A 230 4.33 8.69 -3.78
CA LEU A 230 3.06 9.10 -4.36
C LEU A 230 2.85 10.62 -4.25
N ILE A 231 3.07 11.19 -3.05
CA ILE A 231 2.89 12.62 -2.79
C ILE A 231 3.87 13.46 -3.61
N ARG A 232 5.12 13.03 -3.75
CA ARG A 232 6.14 13.76 -4.54
C ARG A 232 5.91 13.69 -6.03
N MET A 233 5.48 12.55 -6.55
CA MET A 233 5.39 12.29 -7.99
C MET A 233 4.07 12.77 -8.59
N ALA A 234 2.98 12.77 -7.82
CA ALA A 234 1.67 13.23 -8.29
C ALA A 234 1.69 14.74 -8.64
N GLY A 235 1.02 15.12 -9.71
CA GLY A 235 0.81 16.53 -10.06
C GLY A 235 0.08 17.31 -8.97
N HIS A 236 -0.75 16.60 -8.19
CA HIS A 236 -1.43 17.10 -7.01
C HIS A 236 -1.21 16.13 -5.84
N GLY A 237 -0.05 16.20 -5.19
CA GLY A 237 0.21 15.47 -3.94
C GLY A 237 -0.53 16.11 -2.78
N VAL A 238 -1.40 15.39 -2.11
CA VAL A 238 -2.26 15.88 -1.03
C VAL A 238 -1.96 15.09 0.25
N ALA A 239 -1.41 15.75 1.25
CA ALA A 239 -1.23 15.17 2.58
C ALA A 239 -2.51 15.33 3.41
N MET A 240 -2.84 14.31 4.19
CA MET A 240 -3.89 14.44 5.21
C MET A 240 -3.45 15.37 6.35
N CYS A 241 -4.35 16.17 6.90
CA CYS A 241 -4.01 17.07 8.02
C CYS A 241 -3.64 16.32 9.31
N ASN A 242 -4.12 15.08 9.47
CA ASN A 242 -3.71 14.14 10.52
C ASN A 242 -2.38 13.40 10.21
N GLY A 243 -1.84 13.53 9.00
CA GLY A 243 -0.61 12.86 8.56
C GLY A 243 0.67 13.43 9.20
N LEU A 244 1.79 12.77 8.92
CA LEU A 244 3.11 13.13 9.40
C LEU A 244 3.56 14.50 8.86
N GLU A 245 4.24 15.27 9.70
CA GLU A 245 4.77 16.59 9.32
C GLU A 245 5.76 16.52 8.14
N GLU A 246 6.52 15.43 8.03
CA GLU A 246 7.42 15.15 6.92
C GLU A 246 6.67 15.06 5.59
N ILE A 247 5.51 14.42 5.58
CA ILE A 247 4.65 14.26 4.40
C ILE A 247 3.96 15.57 4.04
N LYS A 248 3.46 16.32 5.04
CA LYS A 248 2.87 17.65 4.82
C LYS A 248 3.86 18.63 4.18
N LYS A 249 5.15 18.58 4.57
CA LYS A 249 6.18 19.47 4.04
C LYS A 249 6.49 19.25 2.55
N ILE A 250 6.27 18.05 2.04
CA ILE A 250 6.55 17.71 0.64
C ILE A 250 5.31 17.74 -0.25
N ALA A 251 4.12 17.81 0.34
CA ALA A 251 2.86 17.85 -0.39
C ALA A 251 2.60 19.20 -1.06
N ASN A 252 1.89 19.18 -2.20
CA ASN A 252 1.39 20.40 -2.83
C ASN A 252 0.23 21.01 -2.05
N HIS A 253 -0.54 20.16 -1.37
CA HIS A 253 -1.74 20.53 -0.63
C HIS A 253 -1.84 19.73 0.67
N VAL A 254 -2.56 20.30 1.64
CA VAL A 254 -2.95 19.60 2.87
C VAL A 254 -4.48 19.70 2.99
N THR A 255 -5.14 18.61 3.41
CA THR A 255 -6.59 18.61 3.59
C THR A 255 -7.02 19.53 4.74
N ASP A 256 -8.20 20.15 4.63
CA ASP A 256 -8.75 21.00 5.69
C ASP A 256 -9.30 20.14 6.86
N PHE A 257 -9.68 18.88 6.58
CA PHE A 257 -10.26 17.93 7.53
C PHE A 257 -9.46 16.63 7.54
N ASP A 258 -9.53 15.89 8.63
CA ASP A 258 -8.87 14.60 8.80
C ASP A 258 -9.69 13.44 8.20
N ASN A 259 -9.17 12.21 8.35
CA ASN A 259 -9.78 10.98 7.87
C ASN A 259 -11.14 10.67 8.54
N ASN A 260 -11.40 11.19 9.74
CA ASN A 260 -12.67 10.99 10.45
C ASN A 260 -13.76 11.99 10.01
N HIS A 261 -13.38 13.07 9.34
CA HIS A 261 -14.26 14.18 8.98
C HIS A 261 -14.30 14.43 7.46
N ASP A 262 -14.39 13.38 6.66
CA ASP A 262 -14.48 13.43 5.19
C ASP A 262 -13.31 14.17 4.51
N GLY A 263 -12.11 14.21 5.08
CA GLY A 263 -11.00 15.02 4.56
C GLY A 263 -10.71 14.82 3.08
N VAL A 264 -10.70 13.59 2.60
CA VAL A 264 -10.55 13.27 1.17
C VAL A 264 -11.76 13.77 0.36
N GLY A 265 -12.98 13.47 0.83
CA GLY A 265 -14.21 13.82 0.14
C GLY A 265 -14.40 15.32 -0.01
N GLU A 266 -14.18 16.09 1.05
CA GLU A 266 -14.30 17.55 1.05
C GLU A 266 -13.23 18.20 0.17
N PHE A 267 -12.01 17.67 0.17
CA PHE A 267 -10.95 18.14 -0.72
C PHE A 267 -11.34 17.91 -2.20
N ILE A 268 -11.85 16.73 -2.54
CA ILE A 268 -12.30 16.40 -3.89
C ILE A 268 -13.47 17.30 -4.32
N LYS A 269 -14.48 17.50 -3.49
CA LYS A 269 -15.62 18.40 -3.78
C LYS A 269 -15.14 19.83 -4.04
N LYS A 270 -14.18 20.32 -3.26
CA LYS A 270 -13.66 21.69 -3.36
C LYS A 270 -12.83 21.92 -4.62
N TYR A 271 -11.99 20.94 -5.02
CA TYR A 271 -10.96 21.16 -6.04
C TYR A 271 -11.14 20.35 -7.34
N VAL A 272 -11.94 19.29 -7.35
CA VAL A 272 -12.14 18.42 -8.53
C VAL A 272 -13.57 18.48 -9.05
N LEU A 273 -14.56 18.37 -8.18
CA LEU A 273 -16.00 18.34 -8.54
C LEU A 273 -16.63 19.73 -8.62
#